data_dcfeef1be9a6b1d77b1191287bd476e5
#
_entry.id   dcfeef1be9a6b1d77b1191287bd476e5
#
_cell.length_a   1.000
_cell.length_b   1.000
_cell.length_c   1.000
_cell.angle_alpha   90.00
_cell.angle_beta   90.00
_cell.angle_gamma   90.00
#
_symmetry.space_group_name_H-M   'P 1'
#
loop_
_entity.id
_entity.type
_entity.pdbx_description
1 polymer ?
#
loop_
_entity_poly.entity_id
_entity_poly.type
_entity_poly.pdbx_seq_one_letter_code
_entity_poly.pdbx_strand_id
1 'polypeptide(L)'
;MIDIEKIKDKILKGEQIENIIEEIDWKEFEELTMRILNNHDFTVFQNFRFKTERKFEIDIIASDVNNLLAIDCKQWNRGRHKKTSLKYAVEEQKYRLEEFKKFIKNNPIAKNKFQINEKIKFTPLIVTWFEEDLLKHEDTFVVPVWKLNQFLLSLSEYI
;
A
#
# COMPACT_ATOMS: atom_id res chain seq x y z
N MET A 1 -3.23 18.43 -4.16
CA MET A 1 -1.80 18.07 -3.98
C MET A 1 -1.41 18.26 -2.53
N ILE A 2 -0.78 17.27 -1.93
CA ILE A 2 -0.27 17.36 -0.56
C ILE A 2 0.76 18.48 -0.43
N ASP A 3 0.51 19.40 0.49
CA ASP A 3 1.45 20.48 0.83
C ASP A 3 2.37 20.02 1.97
N ILE A 4 3.51 19.45 1.59
CA ILE A 4 4.50 18.92 2.54
C ILE A 4 5.08 20.01 3.44
N GLU A 5 5.26 21.24 2.92
CA GLU A 5 5.78 22.35 3.73
C GLU A 5 4.78 22.75 4.81
N LYS A 6 3.48 22.77 4.49
CA LYS A 6 2.43 23.02 5.47
C LYS A 6 2.38 21.94 6.56
N ILE A 7 2.55 20.68 6.18
CA ILE A 7 2.63 19.56 7.14
C ILE A 7 3.84 19.72 8.04
N LYS A 8 4.99 20.03 7.46
CA LYS A 8 6.23 20.25 8.18
C LYS A 8 6.10 21.40 9.19
N ASP A 9 5.50 22.52 8.78
CA ASP A 9 5.26 23.67 9.65
C ASP A 9 4.38 23.30 10.85
N LYS A 10 3.34 22.51 10.64
CA LYS A 10 2.46 22.02 11.72
C LYS A 10 3.21 21.15 12.71
N ILE A 11 4.05 20.23 12.20
CA ILE A 11 4.91 19.39 13.04
C ILE A 11 5.87 20.26 13.88
N LEU A 12 6.50 21.25 13.26
CA LEU A 12 7.41 22.18 13.96
C LEU A 12 6.70 23.02 15.01
N LYS A 13 5.41 23.31 14.84
CA LYS A 13 4.56 23.99 15.82
C LYS A 13 4.08 23.08 16.95
N GLY A 14 4.44 21.80 16.91
CA GLY A 14 4.09 20.83 17.96
C GLY A 14 2.72 20.21 17.81
N GLU A 15 2.07 20.31 16.65
CA GLU A 15 0.85 19.55 16.38
C GLU A 15 1.15 18.05 16.34
N GLN A 16 0.23 17.26 16.89
CA GLN A 16 0.34 15.80 16.83
C GLN A 16 0.14 15.33 15.39
N ILE A 17 0.96 14.38 14.96
CA ILE A 17 0.93 13.86 13.59
C ILE A 17 -0.42 13.28 13.23
N GLU A 18 -1.12 12.68 14.19
CA GLU A 18 -2.45 12.11 14.01
C GLU A 18 -3.47 13.18 13.61
N ASN A 19 -3.41 14.36 14.22
CA ASN A 19 -4.30 15.47 13.88
C ASN A 19 -4.01 16.03 12.49
N ILE A 20 -2.74 16.10 12.13
CA ILE A 20 -2.31 16.54 10.80
C ILE A 20 -2.82 15.56 9.73
N ILE A 21 -2.72 14.27 9.99
CA ILE A 21 -3.17 13.22 9.08
C ILE A 21 -4.70 13.27 8.89
N GLU A 22 -5.47 13.57 9.92
CA GLU A 22 -6.93 13.69 9.84
C GLU A 22 -7.40 14.79 8.86
N GLU A 23 -6.58 15.80 8.62
CA GLU A 23 -6.88 16.87 7.67
C GLU A 23 -6.60 16.51 6.21
N ILE A 24 -5.88 15.40 5.97
CA ILE A 24 -5.52 14.94 4.62
C ILE A 24 -6.69 14.15 4.04
N ASP A 25 -7.07 14.45 2.80
CA ASP A 25 -8.12 13.70 2.12
C ASP A 25 -7.61 12.36 1.53
N TRP A 26 -8.56 11.55 1.03
CA TRP A 26 -8.26 10.23 0.46
C TRP A 26 -7.24 10.28 -0.68
N LYS A 27 -7.37 11.25 -1.58
CA LYS A 27 -6.45 11.38 -2.73
C LYS A 27 -5.06 11.79 -2.29
N GLU A 28 -4.98 12.69 -1.32
CA GLU A 28 -3.71 13.12 -0.73
C GLU A 28 -3.02 11.98 0.00
N PHE A 29 -3.78 11.12 0.66
CA PHE A 29 -3.27 9.92 1.32
C PHE A 29 -2.64 8.94 0.31
N GLU A 30 -3.33 8.62 -0.77
CA GLU A 30 -2.79 7.78 -1.84
C GLU A 30 -1.57 8.44 -2.48
N GLU A 31 -1.61 9.74 -2.73
CA GLU A 31 -0.48 10.50 -3.28
C GLU A 31 0.74 10.43 -2.37
N LEU A 32 0.57 10.61 -1.06
CA LEU A 32 1.65 10.50 -0.08
C LEU A 32 2.26 9.10 -0.11
N THR A 33 1.42 8.08 -0.12
CA THR A 33 1.85 6.68 -0.22
C THR A 33 2.68 6.45 -1.47
N MET A 34 2.22 6.93 -2.63
CA MET A 34 2.95 6.80 -3.91
C MET A 34 4.28 7.54 -3.89
N ARG A 35 4.34 8.73 -3.29
CA ARG A 35 5.60 9.51 -3.17
C ARG A 35 6.64 8.78 -2.32
N ILE A 36 6.22 8.19 -1.21
CA ILE A 36 7.11 7.39 -0.36
C ILE A 36 7.67 6.20 -1.16
N LEU A 37 6.82 5.48 -1.88
CA LEU A 37 7.24 4.36 -2.73
C LEU A 37 8.22 4.80 -3.84
N ASN A 38 7.93 5.90 -4.52
CA ASN A 38 8.82 6.44 -5.56
C ASN A 38 10.20 6.83 -4.98
N ASN A 39 10.25 7.35 -3.76
CA ASN A 39 11.51 7.69 -3.08
C ASN A 39 12.35 6.44 -2.73
N HIS A 40 11.76 5.26 -2.76
CA HIS A 40 12.44 3.97 -2.60
C HIS A 40 12.66 3.24 -3.93
N ASP A 41 12.68 3.98 -5.03
CA ASP A 41 12.96 3.50 -6.39
C ASP A 41 11.94 2.49 -6.93
N PHE A 42 10.74 2.42 -6.36
CA PHE A 42 9.64 1.67 -6.96
C PHE A 42 9.02 2.43 -8.12
N THR A 43 8.70 1.69 -9.17
CA THR A 43 7.78 2.19 -10.20
C THR A 43 6.35 1.96 -9.71
N VAL A 44 5.54 3.01 -9.70
CA VAL A 44 4.22 3.01 -9.06
C VAL A 44 3.12 3.14 -10.09
N PHE A 45 2.09 2.32 -9.96
CA PHE A 45 0.88 2.31 -10.80
C PHE A 45 -0.34 2.44 -9.90
N GLN A 46 -1.22 3.37 -10.23
CA GLN A 46 -2.43 3.65 -9.46
C GLN A 46 -3.67 3.07 -10.13
N ASN A 47 -4.61 2.58 -9.32
CA ASN A 47 -5.94 2.13 -9.78
C ASN A 47 -5.87 1.11 -10.93
N PHE A 48 -5.04 0.11 -10.77
CA PHE A 48 -4.91 -0.92 -11.78
C PHE A 48 -6.10 -1.87 -11.76
N ARG A 49 -6.80 -1.91 -12.89
CA ARG A 49 -8.00 -2.76 -13.08
C ARG A 49 -7.67 -3.94 -13.96
N PHE A 50 -8.14 -5.11 -13.56
CA PHE A 50 -8.00 -6.34 -14.31
C PHE A 50 -9.22 -7.24 -14.10
N LYS A 51 -9.31 -8.28 -14.90
CA LYS A 51 -10.41 -9.25 -14.84
C LYS A 51 -9.86 -10.67 -14.93
N THR A 52 -10.34 -11.50 -14.01
CA THR A 52 -10.25 -12.96 -14.09
C THR A 52 -11.67 -13.51 -14.10
N GLU A 53 -12.14 -14.15 -13.05
CA GLU A 53 -13.56 -14.57 -12.91
C GLU A 53 -14.49 -13.35 -12.72
N ARG A 54 -14.01 -12.34 -12.03
CA ARG A 54 -14.69 -11.05 -11.84
C ARG A 54 -13.71 -9.89 -12.07
N LYS A 55 -14.21 -8.67 -12.01
CA LYS A 55 -13.39 -7.46 -12.10
C LYS A 55 -12.74 -7.18 -10.75
N PHE A 56 -11.46 -6.79 -10.79
CA PHE A 56 -10.68 -6.38 -9.64
C PHE A 56 -10.02 -5.03 -9.88
N GLU A 57 -9.72 -4.36 -8.78
CA GLU A 57 -8.89 -3.15 -8.78
C GLU A 57 -7.89 -3.24 -7.63
N ILE A 58 -6.64 -2.91 -7.92
CA ILE A 58 -5.59 -2.71 -6.92
C ILE A 58 -5.30 -1.22 -6.86
N ASP A 59 -5.39 -0.64 -5.67
CA ASP A 59 -5.23 0.80 -5.47
C ASP A 59 -3.85 1.27 -5.93
N ILE A 60 -2.81 0.59 -5.48
CA ILE A 60 -1.42 0.90 -5.84
C ILE A 60 -0.65 -0.40 -6.09
N ILE A 61 0.03 -0.48 -7.23
CA ILE A 61 1.05 -1.48 -7.48
C ILE A 61 2.41 -0.78 -7.48
N ALA A 62 3.33 -1.24 -6.65
CA ALA A 62 4.70 -0.75 -6.63
C ALA A 62 5.64 -1.90 -7.00
N SER A 63 6.44 -1.70 -8.04
CA SER A 63 7.30 -2.74 -8.60
C SER A 63 8.74 -2.27 -8.72
N ASP A 64 9.66 -3.11 -8.31
CA ASP A 64 11.09 -3.01 -8.62
C ASP A 64 11.58 -4.35 -9.19
N VAL A 65 12.89 -4.52 -9.35
CA VAL A 65 13.48 -5.74 -9.92
C VAL A 65 13.27 -6.99 -9.06
N ASN A 66 13.04 -6.82 -7.77
CA ASN A 66 12.94 -7.90 -6.78
C ASN A 66 11.54 -8.10 -6.22
N ASN A 67 10.74 -7.04 -6.17
CA ASN A 67 9.49 -7.00 -5.44
C ASN A 67 8.36 -6.39 -6.24
N LEU A 68 7.18 -6.94 -6.10
CA LEU A 68 5.92 -6.31 -6.47
C LEU A 68 5.03 -6.25 -5.24
N LEU A 69 4.73 -5.05 -4.80
CA LEU A 69 3.84 -4.77 -3.68
C LEU A 69 2.45 -4.43 -4.24
N ALA A 70 1.45 -5.20 -3.85
CA ALA A 70 0.06 -4.88 -4.12
C ALA A 70 -0.53 -4.21 -2.87
N ILE A 71 -0.86 -2.95 -2.98
CA ILE A 71 -1.18 -2.08 -1.84
C ILE A 71 -2.64 -1.66 -1.88
N ASP A 72 -3.32 -1.86 -0.76
CA ASP A 72 -4.65 -1.35 -0.48
C ASP A 72 -4.54 -0.26 0.59
N CYS A 73 -5.11 0.90 0.31
CA CYS A 73 -5.08 2.05 1.22
C CYS A 73 -6.37 2.11 2.04
N LYS A 74 -6.27 2.11 3.35
CA LYS A 74 -7.41 2.14 4.27
C LYS A 74 -7.39 3.38 5.14
N GLN A 75 -8.31 4.29 4.87
CA GLN A 75 -8.52 5.50 5.64
C GLN A 75 -9.66 5.29 6.65
N TRP A 76 -9.36 4.63 7.75
CA TRP A 76 -10.32 4.40 8.84
C TRP A 76 -10.15 5.42 9.96
N ASN A 77 -11.28 5.89 10.50
CA ASN A 77 -11.31 6.76 11.66
C ASN A 77 -10.94 5.99 12.94
N ARG A 78 -10.44 6.69 13.94
CA ARG A 78 -10.22 6.14 15.29
C ARG A 78 -11.51 5.58 15.88
N GLY A 79 -11.42 4.56 16.73
CA GLY A 79 -12.52 4.05 17.53
C GLY A 79 -13.47 3.05 16.85
N ARG A 80 -13.22 2.64 15.61
CA ARG A 80 -13.97 1.56 14.97
C ARG A 80 -13.56 0.19 15.51
N HIS A 81 -14.44 -0.81 15.35
CA HIS A 81 -14.11 -2.23 15.53
C HIS A 81 -13.17 -2.69 14.41
N LYS A 82 -11.93 -2.26 14.50
CA LYS A 82 -10.97 -2.33 13.39
C LYS A 82 -10.40 -3.71 13.17
N LYS A 83 -10.27 -4.51 14.23
CA LYS A 83 -9.61 -5.83 14.14
C LYS A 83 -10.29 -6.77 13.15
N THR A 84 -11.62 -6.89 13.22
CA THR A 84 -12.39 -7.74 12.30
C THR A 84 -12.38 -7.19 10.88
N SER A 85 -12.61 -5.87 10.73
CA SER A 85 -12.56 -5.19 9.44
C SER A 85 -11.18 -5.29 8.80
N LEU A 86 -10.12 -5.21 9.60
CA LEU A 86 -8.74 -5.31 9.14
C LEU A 86 -8.41 -6.72 8.68
N LYS A 87 -8.83 -7.76 9.40
CA LYS A 87 -8.67 -9.16 8.95
C LYS A 87 -9.38 -9.40 7.63
N TYR A 88 -10.60 -8.91 7.48
CA TYR A 88 -11.32 -9.00 6.22
C TYR A 88 -10.57 -8.31 5.08
N ALA A 89 -10.08 -7.09 5.31
CA ALA A 89 -9.29 -6.36 4.33
C ALA A 89 -8.01 -7.10 3.92
N VAL A 90 -7.33 -7.72 4.88
CA VAL A 90 -6.14 -8.55 4.64
C VAL A 90 -6.47 -9.75 3.75
N GLU A 91 -7.54 -10.48 4.07
CA GLU A 91 -7.98 -11.64 3.29
C GLU A 91 -8.37 -11.24 1.87
N GLU A 92 -9.11 -10.14 1.71
CA GLU A 92 -9.48 -9.60 0.40
C GLU A 92 -8.25 -9.16 -0.41
N GLN A 93 -7.28 -8.52 0.21
CA GLN A 93 -6.06 -8.11 -0.47
C GLN A 93 -5.22 -9.30 -0.92
N LYS A 94 -5.11 -10.30 -0.07
CA LYS A 94 -4.43 -11.55 -0.42
C LYS A 94 -5.12 -12.25 -1.60
N TYR A 95 -6.43 -12.38 -1.57
CA TYR A 95 -7.21 -12.94 -2.67
C TYR A 95 -7.03 -12.15 -3.97
N ARG A 96 -7.08 -10.84 -3.89
CA ARG A 96 -6.88 -9.94 -5.02
C ARG A 96 -5.49 -10.12 -5.65
N LEU A 97 -4.46 -10.29 -4.82
CA LEU A 97 -3.10 -10.55 -5.29
C LEU A 97 -2.99 -11.93 -5.98
N GLU A 98 -3.61 -12.97 -5.44
CA GLU A 98 -3.61 -14.30 -6.07
C GLU A 98 -4.30 -14.26 -7.45
N GLU A 99 -5.41 -13.54 -7.57
CA GLU A 99 -6.08 -13.33 -8.84
C GLU A 99 -5.23 -12.49 -9.82
N PHE A 100 -4.50 -11.50 -9.31
CA PHE A 100 -3.54 -10.72 -10.09
C PHE A 100 -2.42 -11.59 -10.66
N LYS A 101 -1.88 -12.50 -9.86
CA LYS A 101 -0.87 -13.48 -10.33
C LYS A 101 -1.39 -14.34 -11.48
N LYS A 102 -2.63 -14.82 -11.39
CA LYS A 102 -3.27 -15.58 -12.48
C LYS A 102 -3.42 -14.73 -13.74
N PHE A 103 -3.86 -13.48 -13.59
CA PHE A 103 -3.97 -12.53 -14.69
C PHE A 103 -2.62 -12.29 -15.38
N ILE A 104 -1.58 -12.02 -14.61
CA ILE A 104 -0.22 -11.78 -15.10
C ILE A 104 0.33 -12.99 -15.86
N LYS A 105 0.10 -14.20 -15.34
CA LYS A 105 0.60 -15.46 -15.96
C LYS A 105 0.14 -15.61 -17.40
N ASN A 106 -1.06 -15.15 -17.71
CA ASN A 106 -1.70 -15.27 -19.02
C ASN A 106 -1.63 -13.99 -19.86
N ASN A 107 -0.90 -12.96 -19.41
CA ASN A 107 -0.86 -11.66 -20.07
C ASN A 107 0.57 -11.15 -20.25
N PRO A 108 1.21 -11.42 -21.42
CA PRO A 108 2.57 -10.97 -21.66
C PRO A 108 2.74 -9.45 -21.63
N ILE A 109 1.74 -8.69 -22.04
CA ILE A 109 1.76 -7.21 -22.02
C ILE A 109 1.85 -6.71 -20.59
N ALA A 110 1.03 -7.27 -19.70
CA ALA A 110 1.06 -6.91 -18.28
C ALA A 110 2.37 -7.35 -17.61
N LYS A 111 2.90 -8.52 -17.94
CA LYS A 111 4.22 -8.95 -17.46
C LYS A 111 5.30 -7.91 -17.80
N ASN A 112 5.29 -7.42 -19.02
CA ASN A 112 6.25 -6.43 -19.47
C ASN A 112 6.03 -5.07 -18.76
N LYS A 113 4.79 -4.65 -18.63
CA LYS A 113 4.42 -3.41 -17.95
C LYS A 113 4.99 -3.34 -16.53
N PHE A 114 4.85 -4.40 -15.77
CA PHE A 114 5.30 -4.49 -14.37
C PHE A 114 6.71 -5.07 -14.24
N GLN A 115 7.40 -5.34 -15.34
CA GLN A 115 8.75 -5.91 -15.36
C GLN A 115 8.86 -7.22 -14.56
N ILE A 116 7.85 -8.07 -14.68
CA ILE A 116 7.75 -9.33 -13.95
C ILE A 116 8.82 -10.31 -14.46
N ASN A 117 9.63 -10.80 -13.53
CA ASN A 117 10.61 -11.86 -13.77
C ASN A 117 10.38 -13.04 -12.82
N GLU A 118 11.07 -14.14 -13.04
CA GLU A 118 10.89 -15.37 -12.26
C GLU A 118 11.26 -15.25 -10.77
N LYS A 119 12.08 -14.27 -10.43
CA LYS A 119 12.58 -14.07 -9.06
C LYS A 119 11.77 -13.05 -8.26
N ILE A 120 10.86 -12.34 -8.91
CA ILE A 120 10.08 -11.29 -8.24
C ILE A 120 9.20 -11.87 -7.14
N LYS A 121 9.21 -11.22 -5.98
CA LYS A 121 8.36 -11.57 -4.86
C LYS A 121 7.10 -10.70 -4.87
N PHE A 122 5.95 -11.35 -4.75
CA PHE A 122 4.66 -10.67 -4.64
C PHE A 122 4.26 -10.56 -3.18
N THR A 123 4.04 -9.36 -2.69
CA THR A 123 3.66 -9.11 -1.31
C THR A 123 2.40 -8.26 -1.24
N PRO A 124 1.34 -8.74 -0.58
CA PRO A 124 0.18 -7.92 -0.29
C PRO A 124 0.48 -7.00 0.91
N LEU A 125 0.04 -5.75 0.79
CA LEU A 125 0.28 -4.72 1.80
C LEU A 125 -0.98 -3.90 2.01
N ILE A 126 -1.27 -3.57 3.25
CA ILE A 126 -2.30 -2.59 3.61
C ILE A 126 -1.62 -1.39 4.24
N VAL A 127 -1.84 -0.22 3.69
CA VAL A 127 -1.38 1.05 4.26
C VAL A 127 -2.55 1.73 4.95
N THR A 128 -2.39 2.06 6.22
CA THR A 128 -3.41 2.69 7.06
C THR A 128 -3.04 4.11 7.46
N TRP A 129 -4.03 4.89 7.90
CA TRP A 129 -3.83 6.19 8.51
C TRP A 129 -3.14 6.11 9.87
N PHE A 130 -3.69 5.27 10.72
CA PHE A 130 -3.28 5.12 12.10
C PHE A 130 -2.63 3.77 12.34
N GLU A 131 -1.86 3.68 13.41
CA GLU A 131 -1.34 2.40 13.88
C GLU A 131 -2.50 1.50 14.30
N GLU A 132 -2.48 0.28 13.80
CA GLU A 132 -3.51 -0.72 14.07
C GLU A 132 -2.95 -1.83 14.95
N ASP A 133 -3.84 -2.52 15.67
CA ASP A 133 -3.42 -3.64 16.53
C ASP A 133 -2.84 -4.80 15.76
N LEU A 134 -3.31 -4.99 14.51
CA LEU A 134 -2.81 -6.04 13.63
C LEU A 134 -1.73 -5.46 12.71
N LEU A 135 -0.49 -5.91 12.89
CA LEU A 135 0.66 -5.48 12.08
C LEU A 135 0.96 -6.45 10.93
N LYS A 136 0.56 -7.71 11.08
CA LYS A 136 0.74 -8.75 10.06
C LYS A 136 -0.31 -9.84 10.25
N HIS A 137 -0.88 -10.31 9.16
CA HIS A 137 -1.74 -11.49 9.14
C HIS A 137 -1.35 -12.35 7.93
N GLU A 138 -0.93 -13.60 8.19
CA GLU A 138 -0.30 -14.45 7.19
C GLU A 138 0.85 -13.72 6.48
N ASP A 139 0.77 -13.52 5.17
CA ASP A 139 1.80 -12.86 4.37
C ASP A 139 1.52 -11.38 4.11
N THR A 140 0.41 -10.84 4.65
CA THR A 140 0.01 -9.45 4.46
C THR A 140 0.46 -8.60 5.64
N PHE A 141 1.23 -7.55 5.34
CA PHE A 141 1.62 -6.56 6.34
C PHE A 141 0.61 -5.42 6.38
N VAL A 142 0.43 -4.86 7.58
CA VAL A 142 -0.40 -3.70 7.82
C VAL A 142 0.49 -2.60 8.38
N VAL A 143 0.69 -1.54 7.61
CA VAL A 143 1.68 -0.51 7.91
C VAL A 143 1.01 0.85 7.91
N PRO A 144 1.07 1.62 9.02
CA PRO A 144 0.61 3.00 9.01
C PRO A 144 1.50 3.84 8.09
N VAL A 145 0.92 4.83 7.42
CA VAL A 145 1.60 5.61 6.39
C VAL A 145 2.90 6.27 6.90
N TRP A 146 2.93 6.74 8.14
CA TRP A 146 4.15 7.36 8.71
C TRP A 146 5.26 6.36 9.05
N LYS A 147 4.97 5.07 9.09
CA LYS A 147 5.96 3.99 9.24
C LYS A 147 6.35 3.32 7.92
N LEU A 148 5.70 3.70 6.84
CA LEU A 148 5.93 3.10 5.53
C LEU A 148 7.38 3.28 5.07
N ASN A 149 7.96 4.45 5.26
CA ASN A 149 9.36 4.70 4.93
C ASN A 149 10.30 3.74 5.67
N GLN A 150 10.11 3.58 6.98
CA GLN A 150 10.92 2.66 7.79
C GLN A 150 10.71 1.20 7.37
N PHE A 151 9.48 0.81 7.07
CA PHE A 151 9.16 -0.52 6.57
C PHE A 151 9.90 -0.82 5.27
N LEU A 152 9.89 0.11 4.33
CA LEU A 152 10.57 -0.05 3.03
C LEU A 152 12.09 -0.10 3.16
N LEU A 153 12.69 0.66 4.08
CA LEU A 153 14.12 0.59 4.38
C LEU A 153 14.55 -0.79 4.87
N SER A 154 13.68 -1.47 5.58
CA SER A 154 13.94 -2.81 6.15
C SER A 154 13.19 -3.92 5.41
N LEU A 155 12.76 -3.68 4.19
CA LEU A 155 11.89 -4.60 3.44
C LEU A 155 12.48 -6.01 3.33
N SER A 156 13.78 -6.13 3.06
CA SER A 156 14.48 -7.42 2.94
C SER A 156 14.48 -8.24 4.23
N GLU A 157 14.23 -7.62 5.37
CA GLU A 157 14.13 -8.31 6.67
C GLU A 157 12.74 -8.93 6.87
N TYR A 158 11.73 -8.44 6.17
CA TYR A 158 10.34 -8.86 6.31
C TYR A 158 9.90 -9.88 5.25
N ILE A 159 10.48 -9.81 4.05
CA ILE A 159 10.06 -10.63 2.90
C ILE A 159 11.19 -11.30 2.14
#